data_790afc1d929d9a4d838d3d5655bf0e69
#
_entry.id   790afc1d929d9a4d838d3d5655bf0e69
#
_cell.length_a   1.000
_cell.length_b   1.000
_cell.length_c   1.000
_cell.angle_alpha   90.00
_cell.angle_beta   90.00
_cell.angle_gamma   90.00
#
_symmetry.space_group_name_H-M   'P 1'
#
loop_
_entity.id
_entity.type
_entity.pdbx_description
1 polymer ?
#
loop_
_entity_poly.entity_id
_entity_poly.type
_entity_poly.pdbx_seq_one_letter_code
_entity_poly.pdbx_strand_id
1 'polypeptide(L)'
;MKYCHLVAHHIRLLNGRLFQKLLRQDPDSLYRSEQGKILAVLWNSKTGCATATDIALATGLANNTLTTMIKKLEEQNLITVSPCGEDKRKKYLVLTELGKSQKEVGQRVSQRLDTICYKGFSEEEIRQFEGFQERILANLKEEENEV
;
A
#
# COMPACT_ATOMS: atom_id res chain seq x y z
N MET A 1 0.98 -0.72 28.30
CA MET A 1 0.70 0.53 27.58
C MET A 1 1.93 1.33 27.16
N LYS A 2 2.96 1.37 27.98
CA LYS A 2 4.14 2.22 27.72
C LYS A 2 4.85 1.99 26.37
N TYR A 3 4.74 0.79 25.81
CA TYR A 3 5.53 0.41 24.64
C TYR A 3 4.71 0.15 23.38
N CYS A 4 3.41 0.45 23.41
CA CYS A 4 2.53 0.20 22.29
C CYS A 4 3.04 0.85 20.99
N HIS A 5 3.39 2.13 21.06
CA HIS A 5 3.88 2.87 19.89
C HIS A 5 5.26 2.40 19.42
N LEU A 6 6.14 2.02 20.37
CA LEU A 6 7.45 1.50 20.01
C LEU A 6 7.35 0.16 19.29
N VAL A 7 6.50 -0.74 19.80
CA VAL A 7 6.28 -2.05 19.20
C VAL A 7 5.64 -1.90 17.81
N ALA A 8 4.60 -1.08 17.69
CA ALA A 8 3.95 -0.82 16.42
C ALA A 8 4.92 -0.26 15.38
N HIS A 9 5.76 0.69 15.78
CA HIS A 9 6.79 1.27 14.91
C HIS A 9 7.81 0.21 14.45
N HIS A 10 8.27 -0.62 15.37
CA HIS A 10 9.22 -1.69 15.07
C HIS A 10 8.62 -2.74 14.13
N ILE A 11 7.36 -3.14 14.38
CA ILE A 11 6.62 -4.02 13.50
C ILE A 11 6.56 -3.44 12.08
N ARG A 12 6.21 -2.16 11.96
CA ARG A 12 6.14 -1.49 10.67
C ARG A 12 7.47 -1.54 9.91
N LEU A 13 8.57 -1.27 10.61
CA LEU A 13 9.91 -1.31 9.99
C LEU A 13 10.28 -2.72 9.53
N LEU A 14 10.05 -3.73 10.38
CA LEU A 14 10.35 -5.13 10.04
C LEU A 14 9.46 -5.63 8.90
N ASN A 15 8.18 -5.27 8.90
CA ASN A 15 7.28 -5.62 7.81
C ASN A 15 7.79 -5.09 6.47
N GLY A 16 8.22 -3.85 6.42
CA GLY A 16 8.77 -3.27 5.20
C GLY A 16 10.04 -3.97 4.72
N ARG A 17 10.94 -4.29 5.63
CA ARG A 17 12.19 -5.00 5.31
C ARG A 17 11.93 -6.42 4.82
N LEU A 18 11.04 -7.14 5.49
CA LEU A 18 10.69 -8.51 5.11
C LEU A 18 9.94 -8.54 3.78
N PHE A 19 9.01 -7.62 3.59
CA PHE A 19 8.29 -7.50 2.32
C PHE A 19 9.28 -7.28 1.17
N GLN A 20 10.24 -6.38 1.34
CA GLN A 20 11.27 -6.13 0.31
C GLN A 20 12.13 -7.36 0.06
N LYS A 21 12.51 -8.07 1.11
CA LYS A 21 13.28 -9.33 0.98
C LYS A 21 12.50 -10.37 0.19
N LEU A 22 11.21 -10.53 0.49
CA LEU A 22 10.35 -11.48 -0.22
C LEU A 22 10.12 -11.07 -1.67
N LEU A 23 9.99 -9.77 -1.95
CA LEU A 23 9.92 -9.27 -3.32
C LEU A 23 11.17 -9.61 -4.12
N ARG A 24 12.35 -9.43 -3.53
CA ARG A 24 13.62 -9.76 -4.20
C ARG A 24 13.73 -11.24 -4.53
N GLN A 25 13.10 -12.10 -3.75
CA GLN A 25 13.09 -13.56 -3.97
C GLN A 25 12.09 -13.97 -5.05
N ASP A 26 11.13 -13.12 -5.39
CA ASP A 26 10.15 -13.40 -6.43
C ASP A 26 10.73 -13.00 -7.80
N PRO A 27 10.90 -13.95 -8.73
CA PRO A 27 11.55 -13.67 -10.00
C PRO A 27 10.77 -12.76 -10.93
N ASP A 28 9.46 -12.61 -10.68
CA ASP A 28 8.58 -11.77 -11.51
C ASP A 28 8.40 -10.36 -10.96
N SER A 29 9.01 -10.05 -9.82
CA SER A 29 8.85 -8.76 -9.16
C SER A 29 9.58 -7.65 -9.89
N LEU A 30 8.85 -6.55 -10.16
CA LEU A 30 9.36 -5.36 -10.85
C LEU A 30 9.24 -4.09 -10.02
N TYR A 31 8.76 -4.17 -8.78
CA TYR A 31 8.57 -2.99 -7.93
C TYR A 31 9.22 -3.16 -6.57
N ARG A 32 9.35 -2.05 -5.86
CA ARG A 32 9.90 -2.03 -4.50
C ARG A 32 8.79 -1.92 -3.47
N SER A 33 9.06 -2.40 -2.24
CA SER A 33 8.05 -2.45 -1.18
C SER A 33 7.39 -1.10 -0.89
N GLU A 34 8.12 0.00 -0.95
CA GLU A 34 7.57 1.34 -0.71
C GLU A 34 6.56 1.77 -1.77
N GLN A 35 6.60 1.18 -2.96
CA GLN A 35 5.65 1.45 -4.04
C GLN A 35 4.38 0.60 -3.94
N GLY A 36 4.43 -0.46 -3.13
CA GLY A 36 3.35 -1.45 -3.06
C GLY A 36 2.01 -0.88 -2.64
N LYS A 37 2.00 0.11 -1.75
CA LYS A 37 0.75 0.71 -1.28
C LYS A 37 0.05 1.50 -2.38
N ILE A 38 0.80 2.20 -3.21
CA ILE A 38 0.25 2.93 -4.35
C ILE A 38 -0.32 1.95 -5.38
N LEU A 39 0.45 0.92 -5.70
CA LEU A 39 0.01 -0.11 -6.63
C LEU A 39 -1.22 -0.84 -6.10
N ALA A 40 -1.27 -1.13 -4.79
CA ALA A 40 -2.42 -1.80 -4.18
C ALA A 40 -3.72 -0.99 -4.34
N VAL A 41 -3.66 0.33 -4.18
CA VAL A 41 -4.82 1.20 -4.40
C VAL A 41 -5.28 1.08 -5.86
N LEU A 42 -4.36 1.08 -6.80
CA LEU A 42 -4.67 0.97 -8.23
C LEU A 42 -5.20 -0.42 -8.60
N TRP A 43 -4.61 -1.49 -8.05
CA TRP A 43 -5.08 -2.85 -8.27
C TRP A 43 -6.50 -3.09 -7.75
N ASN A 44 -6.84 -2.43 -6.65
CA ASN A 44 -8.17 -2.54 -6.02
C ASN A 44 -9.20 -1.56 -6.58
N SER A 45 -8.77 -0.63 -7.41
CA SER A 45 -9.67 0.29 -8.09
C SER A 45 -10.48 -0.45 -9.18
N LYS A 46 -11.78 -0.20 -9.23
CA LYS A 46 -12.66 -0.80 -10.24
C LYS A 46 -12.28 -0.41 -11.66
N THR A 47 -11.70 0.78 -11.82
CA THR A 47 -11.35 1.34 -13.13
C THR A 47 -9.86 1.17 -13.46
N GLY A 48 -9.05 0.71 -12.51
CA GLY A 48 -7.59 0.64 -12.65
C GLY A 48 -6.91 2.00 -12.63
N CYS A 49 -7.61 3.05 -12.25
CA CYS A 49 -7.06 4.40 -12.16
C CYS A 49 -7.50 5.12 -10.88
N ALA A 50 -6.72 6.09 -10.46
CA ALA A 50 -7.00 6.92 -9.29
C ALA A 50 -6.23 8.23 -9.40
N THR A 51 -6.73 9.29 -8.74
CA THR A 51 -5.99 10.55 -8.64
C THR A 51 -4.92 10.44 -7.55
N ALA A 52 -3.91 11.31 -7.60
CA ALA A 52 -2.92 11.41 -6.53
C ALA A 52 -3.58 11.71 -5.17
N THR A 53 -4.62 12.55 -5.16
CA THR A 53 -5.41 12.85 -3.96
C THR A 53 -6.06 11.60 -3.38
N ASP A 54 -6.68 10.78 -4.23
CA ASP A 54 -7.30 9.51 -3.79
C ASP A 54 -6.27 8.59 -3.14
N ILE A 55 -5.08 8.50 -3.74
CA ILE A 55 -4.00 7.66 -3.23
C ILE A 55 -3.47 8.20 -1.90
N ALA A 56 -3.30 9.51 -1.78
CA ALA A 56 -2.87 10.13 -0.53
C ALA A 56 -3.86 9.85 0.60
N LEU A 57 -5.17 9.97 0.35
CA LEU A 57 -6.22 9.67 1.32
C LEU A 57 -6.23 8.19 1.72
N ALA A 58 -6.06 7.29 0.76
CA ALA A 58 -6.10 5.85 1.02
C ALA A 58 -4.84 5.34 1.74
N THR A 59 -3.68 5.95 1.51
CA THR A 59 -2.39 5.46 2.02
C THR A 59 -1.86 6.24 3.22
N GLY A 60 -2.29 7.48 3.39
CA GLY A 60 -1.73 8.39 4.38
C GLY A 60 -0.35 8.94 4.02
N LEU A 61 0.12 8.71 2.80
CA LEU A 61 1.43 9.22 2.35
C LEU A 61 1.42 10.74 2.17
N ALA A 62 2.53 11.38 2.54
CA ALA A 62 2.73 12.81 2.32
C ALA A 62 2.86 13.10 0.82
N ASN A 63 2.42 14.28 0.40
CA ASN A 63 2.40 14.67 -1.02
C ASN A 63 3.77 14.62 -1.69
N ASN A 64 4.82 15.06 -1.02
CA ASN A 64 6.18 15.03 -1.58
C ASN A 64 6.70 13.60 -1.77
N THR A 65 6.43 12.72 -0.81
CA THR A 65 6.75 11.28 -0.92
C THR A 65 6.00 10.65 -2.08
N LEU A 66 4.71 10.93 -2.17
CA LEU A 66 3.85 10.42 -3.22
C LEU A 66 4.30 10.88 -4.61
N THR A 67 4.63 12.15 -4.78
CA THR A 67 5.12 12.70 -6.05
C THR A 67 6.38 11.98 -6.52
N THR A 68 7.33 11.75 -5.62
CA THR A 68 8.59 11.04 -5.92
C THR A 68 8.31 9.60 -6.34
N MET A 69 7.43 8.90 -5.63
CA MET A 69 7.09 7.51 -5.94
C MET A 69 6.34 7.37 -7.25
N ILE A 70 5.42 8.28 -7.55
CA ILE A 70 4.69 8.31 -8.82
C ILE A 70 5.67 8.43 -9.99
N LYS A 71 6.61 9.35 -9.89
CA LYS A 71 7.63 9.54 -10.93
C LYS A 71 8.43 8.26 -11.18
N LYS A 72 8.85 7.58 -10.12
CA LYS A 72 9.57 6.31 -10.24
C LYS A 72 8.72 5.22 -10.90
N LEU A 73 7.45 5.13 -10.53
CA LEU A 73 6.54 4.15 -11.14
C LEU A 73 6.34 4.41 -12.63
N GLU A 74 6.28 5.68 -13.04
CA GLU A 74 6.22 6.05 -14.45
C GLU A 74 7.51 5.64 -15.20
N GLU A 75 8.67 5.92 -14.61
CA GLU A 75 9.97 5.56 -15.17
C GLU A 75 10.12 4.04 -15.33
N GLN A 76 9.51 3.26 -14.45
CA GLN A 76 9.49 1.80 -14.49
C GLN A 76 8.44 1.24 -15.45
N ASN A 77 7.64 2.09 -16.08
CA ASN A 77 6.53 1.71 -16.97
C ASN A 77 5.42 0.89 -16.30
N LEU A 78 5.25 1.05 -14.99
CA LEU A 78 4.19 0.37 -14.23
C LEU A 78 2.90 1.17 -14.24
N ILE A 79 2.98 2.48 -14.39
CA ILE A 79 1.83 3.38 -14.51
C ILE A 79 2.08 4.41 -15.62
N THR A 80 0.98 5.00 -16.08
CA THR A 80 1.00 6.22 -16.86
C THR A 80 0.16 7.27 -16.14
N VAL A 81 0.48 8.54 -16.35
CA VAL A 81 -0.34 9.65 -15.84
C VAL A 81 -1.07 10.25 -17.04
N SER A 82 -2.39 10.26 -17.00
CA SER A 82 -3.20 10.76 -18.09
C SER A 82 -4.49 11.37 -17.57
N PRO A 83 -5.10 12.32 -18.30
CA PRO A 83 -6.46 12.71 -18.00
C PRO A 83 -7.39 11.52 -18.30
N CYS A 84 -8.20 11.13 -17.31
CA CYS A 84 -9.16 10.05 -17.42
C CYS A 84 -10.55 10.65 -17.15
N GLY A 85 -11.47 10.49 -18.09
CA GLY A 85 -12.82 11.01 -17.96
C GLY A 85 -12.99 12.43 -18.47
N GLU A 86 -14.11 13.07 -18.10
CA GLU A 86 -14.57 14.34 -18.67
C GLU A 86 -13.80 15.55 -18.13
N ASP A 87 -13.27 15.48 -16.91
CA ASP A 87 -12.53 16.59 -16.32
C ASP A 87 -11.06 16.52 -16.69
N LYS A 88 -10.68 17.25 -17.74
CA LYS A 88 -9.31 17.32 -18.24
C LYS A 88 -8.31 17.99 -17.30
N ARG A 89 -8.79 18.59 -16.21
CA ARG A 89 -7.93 19.24 -15.21
C ARG A 89 -7.37 18.24 -14.22
N LYS A 90 -8.03 17.07 -14.08
CA LYS A 90 -7.60 16.00 -13.18
C LYS A 90 -6.63 15.07 -13.88
N LYS A 91 -5.54 14.77 -13.21
CA LYS A 91 -4.57 13.75 -13.64
C LYS A 91 -4.82 12.46 -12.88
N TYR A 92 -4.92 11.38 -13.63
CA TYR A 92 -5.13 10.06 -13.07
C TYR A 92 -3.89 9.20 -13.28
N LEU A 93 -3.56 8.42 -12.28
CA LEU A 93 -2.60 7.35 -12.39
C LEU A 93 -3.32 6.13 -12.94
N VAL A 94 -2.80 5.56 -14.00
CA VAL A 94 -3.41 4.41 -14.68
C VAL A 94 -2.38 3.29 -14.77
N LEU A 95 -2.75 2.08 -14.37
CA LEU A 95 -1.89 0.91 -14.49
C LEU A 95 -1.65 0.59 -15.97
N THR A 96 -0.40 0.33 -16.30
CA THR A 96 -0.05 -0.32 -17.56
C THR A 96 -0.35 -1.81 -17.49
N GLU A 97 -0.27 -2.54 -18.59
CA GLU A 97 -0.37 -4.01 -18.54
C GLU A 97 0.71 -4.61 -17.65
N LEU A 98 1.90 -4.05 -17.68
CA LEU A 98 3.00 -4.46 -16.81
C LEU A 98 2.66 -4.21 -15.32
N GLY A 99 2.09 -3.04 -15.00
CA GLY A 99 1.64 -2.72 -13.65
C GLY A 99 0.53 -3.66 -13.17
N LYS A 100 -0.39 -4.04 -14.04
CA LYS A 100 -1.45 -5.01 -13.73
C LYS A 100 -0.88 -6.38 -13.43
N SER A 101 0.17 -6.81 -14.13
CA SER A 101 0.81 -8.11 -13.93
C SER A 101 1.42 -8.25 -12.53
N GLN A 102 1.77 -7.14 -11.90
CA GLN A 102 2.40 -7.14 -10.58
C GLN A 102 1.43 -7.43 -9.44
N LYS A 103 0.12 -7.41 -9.70
CA LYS A 103 -0.89 -7.74 -8.69
C LYS A 103 -0.70 -9.16 -8.14
N GLU A 104 -0.44 -10.12 -9.00
CA GLU A 104 -0.20 -11.52 -8.58
C GLU A 104 1.07 -11.63 -7.73
N VAL A 105 2.13 -10.92 -8.10
CA VAL A 105 3.36 -10.86 -7.31
C VAL A 105 3.07 -10.32 -5.91
N GLY A 106 2.35 -9.20 -5.84
CA GLY A 106 1.96 -8.58 -4.57
C GLY A 106 1.14 -9.52 -3.69
N GLN A 107 0.20 -10.24 -4.28
CA GLN A 107 -0.62 -11.22 -3.56
C GLN A 107 0.21 -12.36 -2.99
N ARG A 108 1.11 -12.93 -3.78
CA ARG A 108 2.00 -14.02 -3.32
C ARG A 108 2.86 -13.57 -2.15
N VAL A 109 3.49 -12.41 -2.28
CA VAL A 109 4.38 -11.86 -1.25
C VAL A 109 3.60 -11.51 0.01
N SER A 110 2.44 -10.87 -0.13
CA SER A 110 1.57 -10.54 1.01
C SER A 110 1.13 -11.77 1.77
N GLN A 111 0.73 -12.83 1.08
CA GLN A 111 0.34 -14.10 1.71
C GLN A 111 1.50 -14.72 2.48
N ARG A 112 2.71 -14.69 1.93
CA ARG A 112 3.89 -15.21 2.65
C ARG A 112 4.17 -14.38 3.90
N LEU A 113 4.08 -13.06 3.82
CA LEU A 113 4.30 -12.19 4.97
C LEU A 113 3.22 -12.41 6.04
N ASP A 114 1.96 -12.53 5.65
CA ASP A 114 0.85 -12.80 6.57
C ASP A 114 1.07 -14.13 7.31
N THR A 115 1.52 -15.15 6.62
CA THR A 115 1.85 -16.44 7.24
C THR A 115 2.93 -16.29 8.31
N ILE A 116 3.92 -15.44 8.06
CA ILE A 116 4.98 -15.16 9.04
C ILE A 116 4.42 -14.36 10.22
N CYS A 117 3.66 -13.32 9.95
CA CYS A 117 3.11 -12.43 10.97
C CYS A 117 2.16 -13.15 11.91
N TYR A 118 1.30 -13.99 11.37
CA TYR A 118 0.25 -14.67 12.14
C TYR A 118 0.59 -16.08 12.58
N LYS A 119 1.86 -16.46 12.53
CA LYS A 119 2.30 -17.76 13.01
C LYS A 119 1.89 -17.98 14.46
N GLY A 120 1.14 -19.05 14.71
CA GLY A 120 0.67 -19.37 16.06
C GLY A 120 -0.64 -18.71 16.48
N PHE A 121 -1.21 -17.86 15.62
CA PHE A 121 -2.50 -17.22 15.89
C PHE A 121 -3.65 -18.07 15.35
N SER A 122 -4.77 -18.09 16.10
CA SER A 122 -6.02 -18.63 15.58
C SER A 122 -6.70 -17.64 14.64
N GLU A 123 -7.65 -18.12 13.84
CA GLU A 123 -8.45 -17.24 12.97
C GLU A 123 -9.21 -16.19 13.77
N GLU A 124 -9.73 -16.57 14.95
CA GLU A 124 -10.42 -15.64 15.84
C GLU A 124 -9.49 -14.53 16.35
N GLU A 125 -8.29 -14.92 16.78
CA GLU A 125 -7.28 -13.94 17.23
C GLU A 125 -6.90 -12.98 16.12
N ILE A 126 -6.76 -13.46 14.88
CA ILE A 126 -6.47 -12.61 13.72
C ILE A 126 -7.58 -11.60 13.49
N ARG A 127 -8.85 -12.05 13.49
CA ARG A 127 -10.00 -11.17 13.32
C ARG A 127 -10.07 -10.10 14.40
N GLN A 128 -9.85 -10.48 15.65
CA GLN A 128 -9.84 -9.55 16.78
C GLN A 128 -8.72 -8.52 16.63
N PHE A 129 -7.52 -8.97 16.30
CA PHE A 129 -6.37 -8.09 16.13
C PHE A 129 -6.61 -7.08 15.01
N GLU A 130 -7.05 -7.54 13.85
CA GLU A 130 -7.34 -6.65 12.72
C GLU A 130 -8.46 -5.66 13.05
N GLY A 131 -9.50 -6.11 13.74
CA GLY A 131 -10.58 -5.24 14.20
C GLY A 131 -10.10 -4.16 15.16
N PHE A 132 -9.20 -4.49 16.07
CA PHE A 132 -8.61 -3.51 16.99
C PHE A 132 -7.73 -2.50 16.25
N GLN A 133 -6.98 -2.93 15.26
CA GLN A 133 -6.20 -2.02 14.43
C GLN A 133 -7.09 -1.02 13.68
N GLU A 134 -8.20 -1.48 13.13
CA GLU A 134 -9.17 -0.61 12.46
C GLU A 134 -9.76 0.43 13.40
N ARG A 135 -10.06 0.03 14.64
CA ARG A 135 -10.56 0.96 15.66
C ARG A 135 -9.52 2.01 16.03
N ILE A 136 -8.27 1.62 16.18
CA ILE A 136 -7.15 2.55 16.44
C ILE A 136 -7.02 3.52 15.27
N LEU A 137 -7.04 3.02 14.05
CA LEU A 137 -6.93 3.86 12.86
C LEU A 137 -8.07 4.89 12.78
N ALA A 138 -9.30 4.47 13.05
CA ALA A 138 -10.46 5.37 13.06
C ALA A 138 -10.30 6.48 14.10
N ASN A 139 -9.84 6.16 15.31
CA ASN A 139 -9.61 7.15 16.35
C ASN A 139 -8.55 8.18 15.94
N LEU A 140 -7.46 7.70 15.35
CA LEU A 140 -6.38 8.58 14.91
C LEU A 140 -6.82 9.51 13.77
N LYS A 141 -7.61 9.01 12.83
CA LYS A 141 -8.15 9.82 11.74
C LYS A 141 -9.10 10.91 12.23
N GLU A 142 -9.91 10.58 13.23
CA GLU A 142 -10.83 11.56 13.84
C GLU A 142 -10.05 12.74 14.43
N GLU A 143 -9.00 12.47 15.21
CA GLU A 143 -8.16 13.53 15.80
C GLU A 143 -7.41 14.34 14.74
N GLU A 144 -6.91 13.70 13.71
CA GLU A 144 -6.22 14.39 12.62
C GLU A 144 -7.14 15.39 11.91
N ASN A 145 -8.41 15.02 11.72
CA ASN A 145 -9.39 15.89 11.06
C ASN A 145 -9.85 17.07 11.92
N GLU A 146 -9.72 16.98 13.24
CA GLU A 146 -10.08 18.05 14.18
C GLU A 146 -8.96 19.09 14.35
N VAL A 147 -7.76 18.78 13.92
CA VAL A 147 -6.60 19.66 13.95
C VAL A 147 -6.49 20.40 12.60
#